data_3c5fd3659c1fa4ea89257a741529ffe9
#
_entry.id   3c5fd3659c1fa4ea89257a741529ffe9
#
_cell.length_a   1.000
_cell.length_b   1.000
_cell.length_c   1.000
_cell.angle_alpha   90.00
_cell.angle_beta   90.00
_cell.angle_gamma   90.00
#
_symmetry.space_group_name_H-M   'P 1'
#
loop_
_entity.id
_entity.type
_entity.pdbx_description
1 polymer ?
#
loop_
_entity_poly.entity_id
_entity_poly.type
_entity_poly.pdbx_seq_one_letter_code
_entity_poly.pdbx_strand_id
1 'polypeptide(L)'
;MTPNDAKARATTTYNAAADSYDDLANSFWERFGRRTIERLNLQPGARVLDVCCGSGASAIPAAEKVGPEGFVLGVDLAERLLERARWKAAKRGLHNVEFRVGDMLDLGLPRSEFDAVVCVFGIFFVPDMRAGVQALGCCPPWRQARHHNMGSALVRTGNDCVLELGS
;
A
#
# COMPACT_ATOMS: atom_id res chain seq x y z
N MET A 1 7.80 24.01 -6.46
CA MET A 1 6.78 22.99 -6.70
C MET A 1 6.09 22.74 -5.37
N THR A 2 4.80 23.01 -5.29
CA THR A 2 4.03 22.82 -4.06
C THR A 2 3.73 21.33 -3.83
N PRO A 3 3.42 20.88 -2.61
CA PRO A 3 2.98 19.51 -2.36
C PRO A 3 1.76 19.11 -3.21
N ASN A 4 0.85 20.03 -3.47
CA ASN A 4 -0.31 19.79 -4.32
C ASN A 4 0.07 19.59 -5.80
N ASP A 5 1.09 20.29 -6.31
CA ASP A 5 1.57 20.08 -7.67
C ASP A 5 2.18 18.69 -7.82
N ALA A 6 2.92 18.22 -6.83
CA ALA A 6 3.52 16.88 -6.85
C ALA A 6 2.44 15.77 -6.86
N LYS A 7 1.40 15.91 -6.04
CA LYS A 7 0.26 14.99 -6.01
C LYS A 7 -0.49 14.97 -7.36
N ALA A 8 -0.82 16.14 -7.88
CA ALA A 8 -1.52 16.26 -9.16
C ALA A 8 -0.72 15.60 -10.30
N ARG A 9 0.60 15.81 -10.33
CA ARG A 9 1.47 15.17 -11.34
C ARG A 9 1.51 13.65 -11.16
N ALA A 10 1.66 13.15 -9.94
CA ALA A 10 1.63 11.71 -9.67
C ALA A 10 0.32 11.10 -10.14
N THR A 11 -0.82 11.67 -9.74
CA THR A 11 -2.16 11.23 -10.14
C THR A 11 -2.30 11.18 -11.66
N THR A 12 -1.89 12.26 -12.36
CA THR A 12 -1.97 12.32 -13.83
C THR A 12 -1.08 11.27 -14.49
N THR A 13 0.17 11.12 -14.01
CA THR A 13 1.13 10.17 -14.56
C THR A 13 0.64 8.73 -14.41
N TYR A 14 0.19 8.35 -13.23
CA TYR A 14 -0.25 6.98 -12.97
C TYR A 14 -1.59 6.65 -13.62
N ASN A 15 -2.52 7.60 -13.71
CA ASN A 15 -3.74 7.43 -14.50
C ASN A 15 -3.43 7.24 -16.00
N ALA A 16 -2.47 7.99 -16.55
CA ALA A 16 -2.07 7.83 -17.94
C ALA A 16 -1.38 6.49 -18.22
N ALA A 17 -0.62 5.97 -17.25
CA ALA A 17 0.10 4.71 -17.37
C ALA A 17 -0.77 3.48 -17.07
N ALA A 18 -2.02 3.65 -16.62
CA ALA A 18 -2.83 2.56 -16.09
C ALA A 18 -2.98 1.38 -17.07
N ASP A 19 -3.13 1.63 -18.36
CA ASP A 19 -3.35 0.58 -19.36
C ASP A 19 -2.15 -0.37 -19.53
N SER A 20 -0.93 0.13 -19.33
CA SER A 20 0.32 -0.64 -19.44
C SER A 20 0.97 -0.94 -18.07
N TYR A 21 0.31 -0.54 -16.98
CA TYR A 21 0.91 -0.62 -15.63
C TYR A 21 1.22 -2.05 -15.19
N ASP A 22 0.39 -3.02 -15.59
CA ASP A 22 0.54 -4.44 -15.25
C ASP A 22 1.23 -5.27 -16.35
N ASP A 23 1.84 -4.64 -17.36
CA ASP A 23 2.58 -5.34 -18.40
C ASP A 23 3.79 -6.08 -17.82
N LEU A 24 4.25 -7.12 -18.53
CA LEU A 24 5.39 -7.95 -18.10
C LEU A 24 6.64 -7.12 -17.74
N ALA A 25 6.88 -6.02 -18.46
CA ALA A 25 7.98 -5.09 -18.18
C ALA A 25 7.85 -4.44 -16.78
N ASN A 26 6.63 -4.30 -16.28
CA ASN A 26 6.30 -3.69 -14.99
C ASN A 26 5.96 -4.73 -13.90
N SER A 27 6.13 -6.01 -14.18
CA SER A 27 5.81 -7.13 -13.25
C SER A 27 6.55 -7.07 -11.92
N PHE A 28 7.56 -6.19 -11.80
CA PHE A 28 8.30 -6.01 -10.56
C PHE A 28 7.39 -5.53 -9.41
N TRP A 29 6.37 -4.69 -9.69
CA TRP A 29 5.43 -4.21 -8.67
C TRP A 29 4.66 -5.39 -8.05
N GLU A 30 4.13 -6.27 -8.89
CA GLU A 30 3.39 -7.43 -8.42
C GLU A 30 4.29 -8.37 -7.62
N ARG A 31 5.52 -8.60 -8.11
CA ARG A 31 6.50 -9.46 -7.41
C ARG A 31 6.87 -8.91 -6.04
N PHE A 32 7.15 -7.61 -5.92
CA PHE A 32 7.50 -7.01 -4.63
C PHE A 32 6.30 -6.92 -3.69
N GLY A 33 5.13 -6.53 -4.19
CA GLY A 33 3.90 -6.51 -3.41
C GLY A 33 3.60 -7.87 -2.80
N ARG A 34 3.61 -8.93 -3.61
CA ARG A 34 3.39 -10.31 -3.16
C ARG A 34 4.43 -10.75 -2.14
N ARG A 35 5.72 -10.55 -2.41
CA ARG A 35 6.81 -10.93 -1.49
C ARG A 35 6.73 -10.19 -0.15
N THR A 36 6.35 -8.92 -0.16
CA THR A 36 6.12 -8.17 1.09
C THR A 36 5.04 -8.85 1.92
N ILE A 37 3.89 -9.16 1.31
CA ILE A 37 2.78 -9.83 2.03
C ILE A 37 3.16 -11.24 2.50
N GLU A 38 3.92 -12.00 1.73
CA GLU A 38 4.40 -13.32 2.15
C GLU A 38 5.24 -13.26 3.43
N ARG A 39 6.10 -12.24 3.55
CA ARG A 39 6.96 -12.01 4.72
C ARG A 39 6.22 -11.51 5.95
N LEU A 40 5.05 -10.90 5.76
CA LEU A 40 4.23 -10.43 6.86
C LEU A 40 3.49 -11.59 7.52
N ASN A 41 3.52 -11.64 8.83
CA ASN A 41 2.75 -12.59 9.60
C ASN A 41 1.29 -12.15 9.75
N LEU A 42 0.61 -11.85 8.62
CA LEU A 42 -0.81 -11.54 8.62
C LEU A 42 -1.60 -12.77 9.04
N GLN A 43 -2.44 -12.59 10.05
CA GLN A 43 -3.29 -13.66 10.55
C GLN A 43 -4.59 -13.76 9.74
N PRO A 44 -5.17 -14.93 9.60
CA PRO A 44 -6.55 -15.06 9.09
C PRO A 44 -7.51 -14.17 9.89
N GLY A 45 -8.42 -13.50 9.20
CA GLY A 45 -9.34 -12.55 9.81
C GLY A 45 -8.79 -11.14 10.04
N ALA A 46 -7.50 -10.89 9.78
CA ALA A 46 -6.89 -9.57 10.00
C ALA A 46 -7.46 -8.50 9.06
N ARG A 47 -7.51 -7.26 9.57
CA ARG A 47 -7.86 -6.07 8.81
C ARG A 47 -6.59 -5.35 8.36
N VAL A 48 -6.43 -5.14 7.07
CA VAL A 48 -5.21 -4.58 6.45
C VAL A 48 -5.55 -3.29 5.69
N LEU A 49 -4.76 -2.26 5.89
CA LEU A 49 -4.77 -1.05 5.07
C LEU A 49 -3.55 -1.07 4.14
N ASP A 50 -3.79 -1.03 2.83
CA ASP A 50 -2.73 -0.92 1.82
C ASP A 50 -2.75 0.48 1.20
N VAL A 51 -1.75 1.27 1.52
CA VAL A 51 -1.65 2.68 1.14
C VAL A 51 -0.75 2.83 -0.09
N CYS A 52 -1.19 3.62 -1.06
CA CYS A 52 -0.60 3.69 -2.40
C CYS A 52 -0.60 2.31 -3.08
N CYS A 53 -1.76 1.64 -3.01
CA CYS A 53 -1.91 0.24 -3.44
C CYS A 53 -1.82 0.04 -4.96
N GLY A 54 -1.89 1.12 -5.76
CA GLY A 54 -1.86 1.09 -7.21
C GLY A 54 -2.91 0.14 -7.79
N SER A 55 -2.49 -0.76 -8.66
CA SER A 55 -3.34 -1.81 -9.25
C SER A 55 -3.54 -3.04 -8.36
N GLY A 56 -3.24 -2.93 -7.05
CA GLY A 56 -3.51 -3.96 -6.05
C GLY A 56 -2.39 -5.00 -5.88
N ALA A 57 -1.15 -4.65 -6.20
CA ALA A 57 0.00 -5.56 -6.15
C ALA A 57 0.25 -6.19 -4.77
N SER A 58 -0.05 -5.47 -3.69
CA SER A 58 -0.01 -5.92 -2.30
C SER A 58 -1.39 -6.19 -1.72
N ALA A 59 -2.41 -5.36 -2.06
CA ALA A 59 -3.76 -5.51 -1.53
C ALA A 59 -4.40 -6.87 -1.89
N ILE A 60 -4.21 -7.33 -3.12
CA ILE A 60 -4.79 -8.61 -3.58
C ILE A 60 -4.16 -9.80 -2.86
N PRO A 61 -2.82 -9.96 -2.79
CA PRO A 61 -2.22 -11.02 -1.98
C PRO A 61 -2.55 -10.92 -0.49
N ALA A 62 -2.72 -9.70 0.05
CA ALA A 62 -3.16 -9.52 1.42
C ALA A 62 -4.57 -10.08 1.64
N ALA A 63 -5.51 -9.79 0.74
CA ALA A 63 -6.88 -10.29 0.80
C ALA A 63 -6.93 -11.83 0.70
N GLU A 64 -6.12 -12.42 -0.17
CA GLU A 64 -5.96 -13.88 -0.26
C GLU A 64 -5.45 -14.46 1.07
N LYS A 65 -4.48 -13.79 1.70
CA LYS A 65 -3.82 -14.28 2.91
C LYS A 65 -4.67 -14.17 4.17
N VAL A 66 -5.41 -13.05 4.34
CA VAL A 66 -6.28 -12.87 5.51
C VAL A 66 -7.58 -13.68 5.42
N GLY A 67 -7.94 -14.14 4.22
CA GLY A 67 -9.11 -14.98 3.99
C GLY A 67 -10.45 -14.23 4.11
N PRO A 68 -11.57 -14.93 3.92
CA PRO A 68 -12.90 -14.33 3.80
C PRO A 68 -13.38 -13.60 5.06
N GLU A 69 -12.88 -13.97 6.24
CA GLU A 69 -13.20 -13.30 7.51
C GLU A 69 -12.35 -12.04 7.76
N GLY A 70 -11.28 -11.85 6.97
CA GLY A 70 -10.44 -10.65 7.00
C GLY A 70 -10.98 -9.56 6.10
N PHE A 71 -10.30 -8.41 6.10
CA PHE A 71 -10.68 -7.28 5.25
C PHE A 71 -9.44 -6.50 4.81
N VAL A 72 -9.41 -6.08 3.57
CA VAL A 72 -8.35 -5.22 3.04
C VAL A 72 -8.97 -3.95 2.45
N LEU A 73 -8.44 -2.79 2.85
CA LEU A 73 -8.74 -1.52 2.21
C LEU A 73 -7.49 -1.05 1.45
N GLY A 74 -7.58 -1.01 0.13
CA GLY A 74 -6.57 -0.40 -0.74
C GLY A 74 -6.90 1.06 -1.01
N VAL A 75 -5.93 1.96 -0.82
CA VAL A 75 -6.09 3.40 -1.06
C VAL A 75 -5.02 3.89 -2.02
N ASP A 76 -5.42 4.64 -3.05
CA ASP A 76 -4.51 5.27 -4.00
C ASP A 76 -5.12 6.58 -4.54
N LEU A 77 -4.31 7.47 -5.10
CA LEU A 77 -4.76 8.69 -5.78
C LEU A 77 -5.22 8.44 -7.21
N ALA A 78 -4.72 7.38 -7.85
CA ALA A 78 -4.94 7.08 -9.25
C ALA A 78 -6.17 6.17 -9.45
N GLU A 79 -7.34 6.76 -9.69
CA GLU A 79 -8.60 6.02 -9.88
C GLU A 79 -8.51 4.93 -10.95
N ARG A 80 -7.83 5.19 -12.09
CA ARG A 80 -7.68 4.19 -13.14
C ARG A 80 -6.88 2.95 -12.71
N LEU A 81 -5.91 3.11 -11.79
CA LEU A 81 -5.22 1.96 -11.19
C LEU A 81 -6.16 1.19 -10.24
N LEU A 82 -6.99 1.90 -9.48
CA LEU A 82 -7.99 1.26 -8.60
C LEU A 82 -9.06 0.50 -9.39
N GLU A 83 -9.48 1.00 -10.57
CA GLU A 83 -10.36 0.25 -11.47
C GLU A 83 -9.73 -1.08 -11.88
N ARG A 84 -8.44 -1.07 -12.22
CA ARG A 84 -7.71 -2.31 -12.52
C ARG A 84 -7.61 -3.24 -11.31
N ALA A 85 -7.37 -2.68 -10.12
CA ALA A 85 -7.33 -3.46 -8.88
C ALA A 85 -8.68 -4.13 -8.61
N ARG A 86 -9.79 -3.40 -8.74
CA ARG A 86 -11.15 -3.95 -8.60
C ARG A 86 -11.42 -5.07 -9.60
N TRP A 87 -11.04 -4.87 -10.87
CA TRP A 87 -11.18 -5.89 -11.90
C TRP A 87 -10.37 -7.15 -11.58
N LYS A 88 -9.12 -7.01 -11.15
CA LYS A 88 -8.27 -8.14 -10.76
C LYS A 88 -8.81 -8.89 -9.55
N ALA A 89 -9.31 -8.18 -8.54
CA ALA A 89 -9.94 -8.76 -7.36
C ALA A 89 -11.20 -9.54 -7.72
N ALA A 90 -12.09 -8.94 -8.51
CA ALA A 90 -13.31 -9.59 -8.98
C ALA A 90 -13.01 -10.86 -9.81
N LYS A 91 -12.02 -10.81 -10.70
CA LYS A 91 -11.58 -11.97 -11.49
C LYS A 91 -11.06 -13.13 -10.64
N ARG A 92 -10.56 -12.84 -9.44
CA ARG A 92 -10.09 -13.83 -8.45
C ARG A 92 -11.16 -14.23 -7.44
N GLY A 93 -12.38 -13.69 -7.56
CA GLY A 93 -13.49 -13.98 -6.65
C GLY A 93 -13.27 -13.45 -5.23
N LEU A 94 -12.47 -12.40 -5.06
CA LEU A 94 -12.21 -11.78 -3.76
C LEU A 94 -13.34 -10.80 -3.44
N HIS A 95 -13.98 -10.97 -2.29
CA HIS A 95 -15.07 -10.13 -1.78
C HIS A 95 -14.69 -9.38 -0.49
N ASN A 96 -13.50 -9.63 0.02
CA ASN A 96 -12.97 -9.09 1.26
C ASN A 96 -11.93 -7.97 1.03
N VAL A 97 -11.95 -7.35 -0.14
CA VAL A 97 -11.09 -6.20 -0.48
C VAL A 97 -11.91 -5.08 -1.11
N GLU A 98 -11.67 -3.87 -0.65
CA GLU A 98 -12.23 -2.64 -1.20
C GLU A 98 -11.11 -1.71 -1.67
N PHE A 99 -11.42 -0.88 -2.68
CA PHE A 99 -10.49 0.09 -3.22
C PHE A 99 -11.12 1.47 -3.25
N ARG A 100 -10.44 2.46 -2.66
CA ARG A 100 -10.91 3.83 -2.50
C ARG A 100 -9.88 4.85 -2.94
N VAL A 101 -10.31 5.90 -3.65
CA VAL A 101 -9.46 7.07 -3.87
C VAL A 101 -9.20 7.77 -2.55
N GLY A 102 -7.93 8.07 -2.27
CA GLY A 102 -7.54 8.78 -1.06
C GLY A 102 -6.08 9.17 -1.05
N ASP A 103 -5.80 10.19 -0.26
CA ASP A 103 -4.45 10.69 -0.04
C ASP A 103 -3.85 10.01 1.20
N MET A 104 -2.65 9.45 1.08
CA MET A 104 -1.96 8.82 2.20
C MET A 104 -1.69 9.76 3.38
N LEU A 105 -1.65 11.08 3.14
CA LEU A 105 -1.46 12.09 4.19
C LEU A 105 -2.78 12.51 4.86
N ASP A 106 -3.93 12.17 4.25
CA ASP A 106 -5.26 12.52 4.77
C ASP A 106 -6.25 11.38 4.48
N LEU A 107 -6.07 10.27 5.16
CA LEU A 107 -6.89 9.07 4.95
C LEU A 107 -8.28 9.18 5.59
N GLY A 108 -8.44 10.05 6.60
CA GLY A 108 -9.70 10.19 7.35
C GLY A 108 -10.16 8.90 8.04
N LEU A 109 -9.23 7.98 8.33
CA LEU A 109 -9.51 6.67 8.92
C LEU A 109 -9.08 6.62 10.38
N PRO A 110 -9.88 5.99 11.27
CA PRO A 110 -9.44 5.66 12.62
C PRO A 110 -8.25 4.71 12.59
N ARG A 111 -7.15 5.10 13.26
CA ARG A 111 -5.90 4.32 13.26
C ARG A 111 -6.02 2.93 13.90
N SER A 112 -7.04 2.75 14.73
CA SER A 112 -7.30 1.50 15.47
C SER A 112 -8.10 0.46 14.68
N GLU A 113 -8.52 0.76 13.45
CA GLU A 113 -9.35 -0.15 12.65
C GLU A 113 -8.56 -1.24 11.92
N PHE A 114 -7.24 -1.12 11.84
CA PHE A 114 -6.42 -2.03 11.05
C PHE A 114 -5.33 -2.69 11.90
N ASP A 115 -5.19 -3.99 11.75
CA ASP A 115 -4.15 -4.79 12.40
C ASP A 115 -2.79 -4.59 11.73
N ALA A 116 -2.80 -4.28 10.43
CA ALA A 116 -1.60 -4.00 9.66
C ALA A 116 -1.81 -2.84 8.69
N VAL A 117 -0.75 -2.04 8.47
CA VAL A 117 -0.68 -1.01 7.44
C VAL A 117 0.49 -1.34 6.53
N VAL A 118 0.24 -1.37 5.23
CA VAL A 118 1.23 -1.68 4.19
C VAL A 118 1.37 -0.48 3.26
N CYS A 119 2.58 -0.15 2.87
CA CYS A 119 2.86 0.83 1.83
C CYS A 119 4.10 0.37 1.05
N VAL A 120 3.89 -0.17 -0.15
CA VAL A 120 4.97 -0.67 -1.01
C VAL A 120 5.33 0.39 -2.03
N PHE A 121 6.52 0.99 -1.90
CA PHE A 121 7.06 2.06 -2.74
C PHE A 121 6.31 3.41 -2.70
N GLY A 122 5.15 3.51 -2.06
CA GLY A 122 4.34 4.74 -2.05
C GLY A 122 4.98 5.90 -1.29
N ILE A 123 5.76 5.61 -0.27
CA ILE A 123 6.35 6.62 0.63
C ILE A 123 7.28 7.62 -0.08
N PHE A 124 7.85 7.25 -1.24
CA PHE A 124 8.75 8.12 -2.01
C PHE A 124 8.04 9.28 -2.71
N PHE A 125 6.72 9.23 -2.82
CA PHE A 125 5.94 10.28 -3.49
C PHE A 125 5.50 11.40 -2.55
N VAL A 126 5.78 11.30 -1.24
CA VAL A 126 5.50 12.38 -0.30
C VAL A 126 6.73 13.26 -0.10
N PRO A 127 6.56 14.59 -0.07
CA PRO A 127 7.68 15.53 0.11
C PRO A 127 8.42 15.34 1.44
N ASP A 128 7.70 14.95 2.47
CA ASP A 128 8.25 14.60 3.79
C ASP A 128 7.86 13.16 4.14
N MET A 129 8.79 12.23 3.88
CA MET A 129 8.62 10.81 4.18
C MET A 129 8.37 10.56 5.66
N ARG A 130 8.96 11.38 6.56
CA ARG A 130 8.75 11.27 8.01
C ARG A 130 7.29 11.57 8.35
N ALA A 131 6.76 12.69 7.83
CA ALA A 131 5.36 13.03 8.00
C ALA A 131 4.43 11.95 7.41
N GLY A 132 4.77 11.38 6.26
CA GLY A 132 4.06 10.26 5.66
C GLY A 132 4.00 9.04 6.57
N VAL A 133 5.14 8.62 7.11
CA VAL A 133 5.23 7.50 8.08
C VAL A 133 4.40 7.78 9.34
N GLN A 134 4.44 9.01 9.84
CA GLN A 134 3.63 9.43 10.99
C GLN A 134 2.13 9.41 10.69
N ALA A 135 1.73 9.87 9.50
CA ALA A 135 0.34 9.85 9.05
C ALA A 135 -0.21 8.41 8.98
N LEU A 136 0.62 7.43 8.64
CA LEU A 136 0.27 6.01 8.64
C LEU A 136 0.17 5.40 10.05
N GLY A 137 0.41 6.21 11.11
CA GLY A 137 0.37 5.73 12.48
C GLY A 137 1.59 4.91 12.89
N CYS A 138 2.61 4.91 12.06
CA CYS A 138 3.90 4.31 12.36
C CYS A 138 4.75 5.29 13.16
N CYS A 139 4.37 5.56 14.40
CA CYS A 139 5.20 6.34 15.31
C CYS A 139 5.30 5.66 16.66
N PRO A 140 6.45 5.05 16.93
CA PRO A 140 7.01 5.03 18.28
C PRO A 140 8.22 5.96 18.33
N PRO A 141 8.72 6.31 19.54
CA PRO A 141 9.95 7.06 19.67
C PRO A 141 11.09 6.28 19.00
N TRP A 142 11.82 6.93 18.13
CA TRP A 142 12.98 6.45 17.39
C TRP A 142 13.90 5.60 18.25
N ARG A 143 13.84 4.30 18.09
CA ARG A 143 14.97 3.43 18.41
C ARG A 143 15.36 2.69 17.15
N GLN A 144 16.34 3.28 16.43
CA GLN A 144 17.24 2.67 15.46
C GLN A 144 16.58 1.99 14.23
N ALA A 145 16.13 2.78 13.27
CA ALA A 145 16.14 2.36 11.88
C ALA A 145 17.60 2.35 11.41
N ARG A 146 18.19 1.19 11.23
CA ARG A 146 19.46 1.07 10.52
C ARG A 146 19.18 1.27 9.04
N HIS A 147 19.83 2.28 8.46
CA HIS A 147 19.81 2.52 7.03
C HIS A 147 20.46 1.37 6.27
N HIS A 148 19.70 0.66 5.46
CA HIS A 148 20.23 -0.19 4.41
C HIS A 148 19.29 -0.17 3.21
N ASN A 149 19.80 0.33 2.10
CA ASN A 149 19.42 0.24 0.69
C ASN A 149 17.95 0.19 0.22
N MET A 150 17.73 0.93 -0.88
CA MET A 150 16.50 1.21 -1.60
C MET A 150 15.68 -0.04 -1.96
N GLY A 151 14.45 -0.05 -1.50
CA GLY A 151 13.42 -1.07 -1.77
C GLY A 151 12.53 -1.23 -0.55
N SER A 152 11.79 -0.16 -0.17
CA SER A 152 11.15 -0.14 1.16
C SER A 152 9.65 -0.40 1.06
N ALA A 153 9.19 -1.45 1.69
CA ALA A 153 7.81 -1.58 2.14
C ALA A 153 7.75 -1.15 3.61
N LEU A 154 6.87 -0.22 3.92
CA LEU A 154 6.56 0.15 5.29
C LEU A 154 5.41 -0.72 5.77
N VAL A 155 5.60 -1.43 6.86
CA VAL A 155 4.60 -2.31 7.41
C VAL A 155 4.46 -2.08 8.90
N ARG A 156 3.22 -1.98 9.36
CA ARG A 156 2.87 -2.02 10.78
C ARG A 156 2.06 -3.27 11.05
N THR A 157 2.47 -4.05 12.06
CA THR A 157 1.68 -5.13 12.63
C THR A 157 1.55 -4.89 14.14
N GLY A 158 0.35 -4.70 14.63
CA GLY A 158 0.13 -4.39 16.05
C GLY A 158 0.80 -3.08 16.47
N ASN A 159 1.64 -3.13 17.51
CA ASN A 159 2.39 -1.98 18.04
C ASN A 159 3.76 -1.78 17.38
N ASP A 160 4.17 -2.66 16.47
CA ASP A 160 5.49 -2.62 15.84
C ASP A 160 5.40 -2.07 14.42
N CYS A 161 6.31 -1.18 14.09
CA CYS A 161 6.51 -0.70 12.72
C CYS A 161 7.75 -1.39 12.15
N VAL A 162 7.56 -2.23 11.13
CA VAL A 162 8.65 -2.93 10.45
C VAL A 162 8.88 -2.28 9.10
N LEU A 163 10.09 -1.79 8.87
CA LEU A 163 10.55 -1.36 7.56
C LEU A 163 11.21 -2.59 6.90
N GLU A 164 10.49 -3.27 6.01
CA GLU A 164 11.08 -4.33 5.22
C GLU A 164 11.75 -3.75 3.98
N LEU A 165 13.07 -3.89 3.95
CA LEU A 165 13.89 -3.57 2.80
C LEU A 165 13.99 -4.83 1.94
N GLY A 166 13.55 -4.74 0.69
CA GLY A 166 13.73 -5.84 -0.25
C GLY A 166 15.22 -6.07 -0.53
N SER A 167 15.72 -7.22 -0.18
CA SER A 167 17.00 -7.76 -0.68
C SER A 167 16.76 -8.51 -1.97
#